data_128c3023410efe535ad1375467af65ce
#
_entry.id   128c3023410efe535ad1375467af65ce
#
_cell.length_a   1.000
_cell.length_b   1.000
_cell.length_c   1.000
_cell.angle_alpha   90.00
_cell.angle_beta   90.00
_cell.angle_gamma   90.00
#
_symmetry.space_group_name_H-M   'P 1'
#
loop_
_entity.id
_entity.type
_entity.pdbx_description
1 polymer ?
#
loop_
_entity_poly.entity_id
_entity_poly.type
_entity_poly.pdbx_seq_one_letter_code
_entity_poly.pdbx_strand_id
1 'polypeptide(L)'
;NLPVLKPYLSDSETLRIIAESYLQKGYFKDAEIVYERLLEQNSENDTLYQKLGYCKQMAGNIQEALKDYLRADLLNPNSKWVIRRIAACYKLLKQPEKALEYYHRYEVLSPDNLSIQISIGHCHLELKNYNEALKYYYKVDYLDTKSHKAWRPIAWCSFLTGKYDQARNYYKKIMADNPTMQDYLNAGHTEWVLQNMQQALTYYKLAVQKENSSWDIFYAQFEQDLPDLERAGVETDEVPLLLDQLRYII
;
A
#
# COMPACT_ATOMS: atom_id res chain seq x y z
N ASN A 1 30.25 -22.95 -20.80
CA ASN A 1 31.06 -22.22 -21.81
C ASN A 1 31.05 -22.99 -23.14
N LEU A 2 30.03 -22.71 -23.97
CA LEU A 2 30.00 -23.25 -25.34
C LEU A 2 30.70 -22.23 -26.24
N PRO A 3 31.86 -22.53 -26.85
CA PRO A 3 32.63 -21.62 -27.66
C PRO A 3 31.84 -21.04 -28.87
N VAL A 4 30.87 -21.81 -29.38
CA VAL A 4 30.00 -21.45 -30.50
C VAL A 4 29.04 -20.28 -30.16
N LEU A 5 28.75 -20.02 -28.90
CA LEU A 5 27.83 -18.94 -28.48
C LEU A 5 28.55 -17.62 -28.16
N LYS A 6 29.88 -17.59 -28.07
CA LYS A 6 30.64 -16.35 -27.78
C LYS A 6 30.34 -15.18 -28.71
N PRO A 7 30.30 -15.35 -30.07
CA PRO A 7 29.98 -14.24 -30.96
C PRO A 7 28.56 -13.68 -30.76
N TYR A 8 27.57 -14.54 -30.42
CA TYR A 8 26.18 -14.13 -30.19
C TYR A 8 25.97 -13.46 -28.84
N LEU A 9 26.83 -13.74 -27.84
CA LEU A 9 26.80 -13.09 -26.54
C LEU A 9 27.42 -11.68 -26.50
N SER A 10 27.99 -11.21 -27.62
CA SER A 10 28.46 -9.84 -27.78
C SER A 10 27.50 -8.97 -28.60
N ASP A 11 26.56 -9.59 -29.31
CA ASP A 11 25.55 -8.87 -30.10
C ASP A 11 24.44 -8.32 -29.19
N SER A 12 24.26 -7.00 -29.23
CA SER A 12 23.25 -6.29 -28.40
C SER A 12 21.82 -6.77 -28.65
N GLU A 13 21.49 -7.12 -29.90
CA GLU A 13 20.15 -7.57 -30.26
C GLU A 13 19.86 -8.96 -29.66
N THR A 14 20.80 -9.88 -29.80
CA THR A 14 20.71 -11.21 -29.21
C THR A 14 20.61 -11.14 -27.67
N LEU A 15 21.42 -10.29 -27.02
CA LEU A 15 21.35 -10.07 -25.57
C LEU A 15 19.98 -9.52 -25.13
N ARG A 16 19.39 -8.59 -25.91
CA ARG A 16 18.05 -8.07 -25.62
C ARG A 16 16.98 -9.17 -25.67
N ILE A 17 17.00 -9.99 -26.70
CA ILE A 17 16.05 -11.11 -26.85
C ILE A 17 16.17 -12.09 -25.66
N ILE A 18 17.40 -12.40 -25.26
CA ILE A 18 17.66 -13.29 -24.10
C ILE A 18 17.14 -12.66 -22.81
N ALA A 19 17.46 -11.37 -22.57
CA ALA A 19 17.00 -10.66 -21.37
C ALA A 19 15.47 -10.58 -21.27
N GLU A 20 14.81 -10.26 -22.39
CA GLU A 20 13.34 -10.24 -22.49
C GLU A 20 12.73 -11.62 -22.22
N SER A 21 13.32 -12.68 -22.77
CA SER A 21 12.88 -14.06 -22.53
C SER A 21 12.98 -14.43 -21.05
N TYR A 22 14.10 -14.08 -20.40
CA TYR A 22 14.24 -14.31 -18.96
C TYR A 22 13.22 -13.51 -18.13
N LEU A 23 13.01 -12.24 -18.50
CA LEU A 23 12.04 -11.37 -17.86
C LEU A 23 10.62 -11.94 -17.94
N GLN A 24 10.20 -12.38 -19.13
CA GLN A 24 8.88 -12.97 -19.35
C GLN A 24 8.67 -14.27 -18.57
N LYS A 25 9.73 -15.06 -18.39
CA LYS A 25 9.70 -16.31 -17.60
C LYS A 25 9.85 -16.10 -16.08
N GLY A 26 10.05 -14.85 -15.63
CA GLY A 26 10.26 -14.53 -14.22
C GLY A 26 11.65 -14.87 -13.68
N TYR A 27 12.63 -15.14 -14.55
CA TYR A 27 14.02 -15.40 -14.18
C TYR A 27 14.77 -14.07 -13.99
N PHE A 28 14.36 -13.33 -12.93
CA PHE A 28 14.79 -11.94 -12.73
C PHE A 28 16.29 -11.79 -12.51
N LYS A 29 16.92 -12.72 -11.81
CA LYS A 29 18.39 -12.69 -11.58
C LYS A 29 19.18 -12.93 -12.85
N ASP A 30 18.71 -13.84 -13.72
CA ASP A 30 19.37 -14.09 -15.00
C ASP A 30 19.17 -12.93 -15.97
N ALA A 31 17.98 -12.33 -15.98
CA ALA A 31 17.69 -11.12 -16.74
C ALA A 31 18.56 -9.93 -16.28
N GLU A 32 18.77 -9.75 -14.96
CA GLU A 32 19.62 -8.71 -14.37
C GLU A 32 21.04 -8.78 -14.96
N ILE A 33 21.68 -9.95 -14.96
CA ILE A 33 23.04 -10.15 -15.49
C ILE A 33 23.12 -9.72 -16.97
N VAL A 34 22.10 -10.05 -17.75
CA VAL A 34 22.10 -9.71 -19.19
C VAL A 34 21.85 -8.21 -19.41
N TYR A 35 20.99 -7.58 -18.62
CA TYR A 35 20.75 -6.13 -18.70
C TYR A 35 21.98 -5.34 -18.23
N GLU A 36 22.70 -5.77 -17.21
CA GLU A 36 23.97 -5.15 -16.81
C GLU A 36 25.00 -5.18 -17.94
N ARG A 37 25.12 -6.32 -18.63
CA ARG A 37 26.02 -6.43 -19.79
C ARG A 37 25.58 -5.54 -20.96
N LEU A 38 24.28 -5.36 -21.18
CA LEU A 38 23.79 -4.40 -22.20
C LEU A 38 24.12 -2.96 -21.83
N LEU A 39 24.09 -2.62 -20.53
CA LEU A 39 24.46 -1.28 -20.06
C LEU A 39 25.97 -0.99 -20.17
N GLU A 40 26.84 -2.00 -20.10
CA GLU A 40 28.26 -1.85 -20.41
C GLU A 40 28.49 -1.36 -21.85
N GLN A 41 27.60 -1.75 -22.78
CA GLN A 41 27.67 -1.35 -24.19
C GLN A 41 26.98 -0.02 -24.46
N ASN A 42 25.95 0.33 -23.68
CA ASN A 42 25.16 1.57 -23.81
C ASN A 42 24.68 2.06 -22.44
N SER A 43 25.53 2.83 -21.77
CA SER A 43 25.29 3.37 -20.44
C SER A 43 24.26 4.51 -20.37
N GLU A 44 23.83 5.08 -21.50
CA GLU A 44 22.87 6.19 -21.55
C GLU A 44 21.49 5.75 -22.06
N ASN A 45 21.05 4.56 -21.66
CA ASN A 45 19.78 3.99 -22.09
C ASN A 45 18.81 3.89 -20.90
N ASP A 46 17.83 4.80 -20.84
CA ASP A 46 16.81 4.83 -19.78
C ASP A 46 16.00 3.54 -19.70
N THR A 47 15.67 2.95 -20.84
CA THR A 47 14.89 1.71 -20.92
C THR A 47 15.63 0.52 -20.33
N LEU A 48 16.94 0.42 -20.50
CA LEU A 48 17.75 -0.64 -19.88
C LEU A 48 17.77 -0.49 -18.36
N TYR A 49 17.95 0.73 -17.84
CA TYR A 49 17.84 0.99 -16.39
C TYR A 49 16.44 0.68 -15.84
N GLN A 50 15.38 1.00 -16.57
CA GLN A 50 14.02 0.64 -16.17
C GLN A 50 13.86 -0.87 -15.99
N LYS A 51 14.36 -1.65 -16.95
CA LYS A 51 14.26 -3.12 -16.92
C LYS A 51 15.17 -3.73 -15.87
N LEU A 52 16.36 -3.22 -15.70
CA LEU A 52 17.29 -3.64 -14.65
C LEU A 52 16.70 -3.37 -13.27
N GLY A 53 16.20 -2.15 -13.01
CA GLY A 53 15.52 -1.81 -11.77
C GLY A 53 14.31 -2.71 -11.50
N TYR A 54 13.54 -3.06 -12.56
CA TYR A 54 12.41 -3.98 -12.41
C TYR A 54 12.86 -5.39 -12.01
N CYS A 55 13.92 -5.93 -12.62
CA CYS A 55 14.49 -7.22 -12.25
C CYS A 55 14.91 -7.24 -10.77
N LYS A 56 15.65 -6.22 -10.33
CA LYS A 56 16.11 -6.08 -8.94
C LYS A 56 14.94 -5.92 -7.98
N GLN A 57 13.91 -5.15 -8.33
CA GLN A 57 12.71 -4.99 -7.52
C GLN A 57 11.97 -6.33 -7.33
N MET A 58 11.81 -7.10 -8.40
CA MET A 58 11.16 -8.41 -8.35
C MET A 58 12.00 -9.47 -7.62
N ALA A 59 13.31 -9.30 -7.58
CA ALA A 59 14.22 -10.11 -6.76
C ALA A 59 14.25 -9.68 -5.27
N GLY A 60 13.52 -8.63 -4.89
CA GLY A 60 13.47 -8.11 -3.52
C GLY A 60 14.56 -7.08 -3.18
N ASN A 61 15.45 -6.75 -4.12
CA ASN A 61 16.56 -5.81 -3.94
C ASN A 61 16.10 -4.36 -4.15
N ILE A 62 15.21 -3.88 -3.26
CA ILE A 62 14.51 -2.59 -3.44
C ILE A 62 15.46 -1.39 -3.50
N GLN A 63 16.53 -1.38 -2.70
CA GLN A 63 17.49 -0.27 -2.67
C GLN A 63 18.28 -0.16 -3.98
N GLU A 64 18.72 -1.30 -4.53
CA GLU A 64 19.44 -1.33 -5.81
C GLU A 64 18.50 -1.01 -6.97
N ALA A 65 17.27 -1.52 -6.95
CA ALA A 65 16.26 -1.17 -7.92
C ALA A 65 15.98 0.35 -7.96
N LEU A 66 15.94 0.99 -6.78
CA LEU A 66 15.76 2.44 -6.68
C LEU A 66 16.90 3.20 -7.35
N LYS A 67 18.15 2.77 -7.20
CA LYS A 67 19.31 3.42 -7.88
C LYS A 67 19.15 3.40 -9.40
N ASP A 68 18.74 2.25 -9.94
CA ASP A 68 18.55 2.11 -11.39
C ASP A 68 17.36 2.95 -11.87
N TYR A 69 16.26 2.97 -11.15
CA TYR A 69 15.13 3.82 -11.50
C TYR A 69 15.46 5.31 -11.41
N LEU A 70 16.26 5.74 -10.44
CA LEU A 70 16.74 7.13 -10.35
C LEU A 70 17.65 7.45 -11.54
N ARG A 71 18.47 6.51 -11.99
CA ARG A 71 19.27 6.70 -13.21
C ARG A 71 18.40 6.82 -14.45
N ALA A 72 17.36 5.98 -14.56
CA ALA A 72 16.38 6.07 -15.64
C ALA A 72 15.63 7.42 -15.61
N ASP A 73 15.28 7.93 -14.42
CA ASP A 73 14.62 9.23 -14.23
C ASP A 73 15.49 10.39 -14.64
N LEU A 74 16.81 10.33 -14.40
CA LEU A 74 17.76 11.35 -14.88
C LEU A 74 17.83 11.40 -16.40
N LEU A 75 17.75 10.25 -17.07
CA LEU A 75 17.80 10.16 -18.54
C LEU A 75 16.45 10.53 -19.18
N ASN A 76 15.33 10.24 -18.50
CA ASN A 76 13.97 10.52 -18.98
C ASN A 76 13.05 10.94 -17.84
N PRO A 77 13.07 12.24 -17.41
CA PRO A 77 12.36 12.72 -16.22
C PRO A 77 10.83 12.67 -16.28
N ASN A 78 10.24 12.51 -17.47
CA ASN A 78 8.78 12.51 -17.66
C ASN A 78 8.18 11.11 -17.81
N SER A 79 8.95 10.07 -17.59
CA SER A 79 8.45 8.69 -17.61
C SER A 79 7.55 8.42 -16.42
N LYS A 80 6.22 8.49 -16.63
CA LYS A 80 5.21 8.17 -15.59
C LYS A 80 5.45 6.81 -14.95
N TRP A 81 5.89 5.84 -15.74
CA TRP A 81 6.17 4.50 -15.24
C TRP A 81 7.35 4.51 -14.24
N VAL A 82 8.45 5.18 -14.58
CA VAL A 82 9.64 5.31 -13.71
C VAL A 82 9.30 6.06 -12.43
N ILE A 83 8.66 7.23 -12.55
CA ILE A 83 8.25 8.05 -11.40
C ILE A 83 7.43 7.22 -10.40
N ARG A 84 6.45 6.45 -10.90
CA ARG A 84 5.63 5.57 -10.05
C ARG A 84 6.46 4.45 -9.39
N ARG A 85 7.45 3.90 -10.10
CA ARG A 85 8.34 2.86 -9.53
C ARG A 85 9.24 3.40 -8.43
N ILE A 86 9.80 4.58 -8.62
CA ILE A 86 10.61 5.26 -7.59
C ILE A 86 9.76 5.52 -6.34
N ALA A 87 8.57 6.10 -6.50
CA ALA A 87 7.66 6.32 -5.38
C ALA A 87 7.31 5.03 -4.64
N ALA A 88 7.02 3.94 -5.38
CA ALA A 88 6.75 2.63 -4.80
C ALA A 88 7.96 2.07 -4.04
N CYS A 89 9.18 2.24 -4.55
CA CYS A 89 10.40 1.83 -3.85
C CYS A 89 10.57 2.62 -2.54
N TYR A 90 10.41 3.93 -2.55
CA TYR A 90 10.48 4.74 -1.32
C TYR A 90 9.42 4.32 -0.28
N LYS A 91 8.21 4.00 -0.72
CA LYS A 91 7.17 3.48 0.17
C LYS A 91 7.58 2.14 0.80
N LEU A 92 8.11 1.19 0.00
CA LEU A 92 8.61 -0.09 0.51
C LEU A 92 9.78 0.08 1.49
N LEU A 93 10.61 1.12 1.29
CA LEU A 93 11.71 1.48 2.18
C LEU A 93 11.27 2.30 3.41
N LYS A 94 9.95 2.47 3.63
CA LYS A 94 9.38 3.25 4.74
C LYS A 94 9.85 4.72 4.76
N GLN A 95 9.92 5.33 3.59
CA GLN A 95 10.24 6.75 3.37
C GLN A 95 9.06 7.46 2.66
N PRO A 96 7.90 7.62 3.36
CA PRO A 96 6.69 8.14 2.76
C PRO A 96 6.80 9.59 2.27
N GLU A 97 7.66 10.42 2.89
CA GLU A 97 7.91 11.79 2.47
C GLU A 97 8.50 11.82 1.04
N LYS A 98 9.54 11.01 0.80
CA LYS A 98 10.16 10.92 -0.53
C LYS A 98 9.20 10.28 -1.55
N ALA A 99 8.41 9.32 -1.12
CA ALA A 99 7.37 8.73 -1.99
C ALA A 99 6.38 9.80 -2.44
N LEU A 100 5.94 10.71 -1.53
CA LEU A 100 5.04 11.82 -1.85
C LEU A 100 5.62 12.76 -2.93
N GLU A 101 6.91 13.12 -2.85
CA GLU A 101 7.55 13.98 -3.86
C GLU A 101 7.38 13.39 -5.27
N TYR A 102 7.61 12.09 -5.44
CA TYR A 102 7.46 11.41 -6.73
C TYR A 102 6.00 11.19 -7.11
N TYR A 103 5.10 10.88 -6.17
CA TYR A 103 3.68 10.79 -6.48
C TYR A 103 3.10 12.13 -6.91
N HIS A 104 3.51 13.26 -6.31
CA HIS A 104 3.09 14.59 -6.76
C HIS A 104 3.66 14.94 -8.14
N ARG A 105 4.90 14.56 -8.45
CA ARG A 105 5.41 14.66 -9.84
C ARG A 105 4.54 13.87 -10.82
N TYR A 106 4.10 12.68 -10.44
CA TYR A 106 3.19 11.90 -11.27
C TYR A 106 1.81 12.57 -11.40
N GLU A 107 1.27 13.09 -10.31
CA GLU A 107 -0.03 13.78 -10.27
C GLU A 107 -0.07 14.97 -11.24
N VAL A 108 1.00 15.76 -11.32
CA VAL A 108 1.13 16.86 -12.31
C VAL A 108 1.00 16.32 -13.74
N LEU A 109 1.58 15.17 -14.04
CA LEU A 109 1.52 14.55 -15.37
C LEU A 109 0.19 13.82 -15.66
N SER A 110 -0.59 13.52 -14.64
CA SER A 110 -1.84 12.76 -14.76
C SER A 110 -2.73 12.97 -13.53
N PRO A 111 -3.44 14.12 -13.42
CA PRO A 111 -4.16 14.53 -12.21
C PRO A 111 -5.32 13.61 -11.81
N ASP A 112 -5.92 12.91 -12.78
CA ASP A 112 -7.10 12.07 -12.57
C ASP A 112 -6.78 10.59 -12.38
N ASN A 113 -5.51 10.27 -12.15
CA ASN A 113 -5.12 8.88 -11.89
C ASN A 113 -5.49 8.47 -10.46
N LEU A 114 -6.62 7.79 -10.30
CA LEU A 114 -7.16 7.39 -8.99
C LEU A 114 -6.20 6.51 -8.18
N SER A 115 -5.41 5.66 -8.86
CA SER A 115 -4.43 4.81 -8.17
C SER A 115 -3.32 5.64 -7.51
N ILE A 116 -2.93 6.75 -8.14
CA ILE A 116 -1.95 7.68 -7.57
C ILE A 116 -2.56 8.48 -6.44
N GLN A 117 -3.82 8.95 -6.58
CA GLN A 117 -4.53 9.64 -5.50
C GLN A 117 -4.61 8.77 -4.23
N ILE A 118 -4.96 7.47 -4.39
CA ILE A 118 -4.94 6.51 -3.27
C ILE A 118 -3.53 6.38 -2.67
N SER A 119 -2.48 6.31 -3.51
CA SER A 119 -1.10 6.16 -3.04
C SER A 119 -0.63 7.38 -2.24
N ILE A 120 -0.99 8.59 -2.67
CA ILE A 120 -0.74 9.84 -1.93
C ILE A 120 -1.48 9.82 -0.59
N GLY A 121 -2.76 9.46 -0.60
CA GLY A 121 -3.55 9.29 0.63
C GLY A 121 -2.89 8.32 1.62
N HIS A 122 -2.38 7.19 1.15
CA HIS A 122 -1.67 6.23 2.01
C HIS A 122 -0.36 6.80 2.57
N CYS A 123 0.41 7.56 1.81
CA CYS A 123 1.61 8.21 2.34
C CYS A 123 1.24 9.22 3.44
N HIS A 124 0.19 10.03 3.24
CA HIS A 124 -0.30 10.94 4.27
C HIS A 124 -0.81 10.20 5.52
N LEU A 125 -1.47 9.05 5.34
CA LEU A 125 -1.90 8.19 6.45
C LEU A 125 -0.69 7.67 7.26
N GLU A 126 0.35 7.18 6.60
CA GLU A 126 1.59 6.72 7.23
C GLU A 126 2.30 7.87 8.00
N LEU A 127 2.20 9.10 7.49
CA LEU A 127 2.70 10.32 8.14
C LEU A 127 1.77 10.88 9.22
N LYS A 128 0.66 10.22 9.52
CA LYS A 128 -0.39 10.68 10.45
C LYS A 128 -1.05 12.01 10.05
N ASN A 129 -0.92 12.42 8.80
CA ASN A 129 -1.56 13.60 8.22
C ASN A 129 -2.99 13.24 7.77
N TYR A 130 -3.83 12.80 8.70
CA TYR A 130 -5.14 12.18 8.42
C TYR A 130 -6.09 13.08 7.64
N ASN A 131 -6.10 14.39 7.90
CA ASN A 131 -6.94 15.33 7.18
C ASN A 131 -6.53 15.49 5.70
N GLU A 132 -5.22 15.48 5.42
CA GLU A 132 -4.74 15.48 4.03
C GLU A 132 -5.06 14.15 3.35
N ALA A 133 -4.83 13.02 4.03
CA ALA A 133 -5.21 11.70 3.52
C ALA A 133 -6.70 11.66 3.10
N LEU A 134 -7.60 12.18 3.96
CA LEU A 134 -9.05 12.24 3.67
C LEU A 134 -9.36 13.02 2.39
N LYS A 135 -8.67 14.12 2.08
CA LYS A 135 -8.91 14.89 0.84
C LYS A 135 -8.71 14.02 -0.39
N TYR A 136 -7.61 13.25 -0.41
CA TYR A 136 -7.29 12.35 -1.52
C TYR A 136 -8.27 11.20 -1.63
N TYR A 137 -8.65 10.58 -0.51
CA TYR A 137 -9.59 9.47 -0.51
C TYR A 137 -11.01 9.91 -0.91
N TYR A 138 -11.47 11.09 -0.47
CA TYR A 138 -12.76 11.63 -0.93
C TYR A 138 -12.77 11.96 -2.42
N LYS A 139 -11.65 12.47 -2.95
CA LYS A 139 -11.53 12.68 -4.40
C LYS A 139 -11.73 11.36 -5.16
N VAL A 140 -11.16 10.26 -4.66
CA VAL A 140 -11.32 8.92 -5.26
C VAL A 140 -12.76 8.44 -5.13
N ASP A 141 -13.37 8.53 -3.94
CA ASP A 141 -14.76 8.10 -3.69
C ASP A 141 -15.77 8.88 -4.55
N TYR A 142 -15.50 10.16 -4.78
CA TYR A 142 -16.32 11.02 -5.63
C TYR A 142 -16.18 10.68 -7.13
N LEU A 143 -14.97 10.44 -7.62
CA LEU A 143 -14.69 10.20 -9.03
C LEU A 143 -15.00 8.76 -9.47
N ASP A 144 -14.93 7.80 -8.57
CA ASP A 144 -15.23 6.40 -8.85
C ASP A 144 -16.21 5.83 -7.82
N THR A 145 -17.47 6.17 -8.00
CA THR A 145 -18.57 5.74 -7.11
C THR A 145 -18.83 4.24 -7.10
N LYS A 146 -18.25 3.50 -8.05
CA LYS A 146 -18.34 2.03 -8.14
C LYS A 146 -17.19 1.33 -7.42
N SER A 147 -16.12 2.05 -7.12
CA SER A 147 -14.94 1.50 -6.47
C SER A 147 -15.02 1.69 -4.95
N HIS A 148 -14.97 0.61 -4.21
CA HIS A 148 -14.98 0.62 -2.75
C HIS A 148 -13.59 0.82 -2.12
N LYS A 149 -12.56 1.08 -2.94
CA LYS A 149 -11.15 1.16 -2.51
C LYS A 149 -10.87 2.25 -1.49
N ALA A 150 -11.62 3.35 -1.54
CA ALA A 150 -11.45 4.47 -0.63
C ALA A 150 -12.24 4.34 0.69
N TRP A 151 -13.23 3.44 0.79
CA TRP A 151 -14.13 3.39 1.94
C TRP A 151 -13.41 3.07 3.25
N ARG A 152 -12.57 2.02 3.27
CA ARG A 152 -11.80 1.64 4.46
C ARG A 152 -10.88 2.74 4.96
N PRO A 153 -10.02 3.34 4.11
CA PRO A 153 -9.17 4.42 4.57
C PRO A 153 -9.96 5.69 4.94
N ILE A 154 -11.09 6.00 4.30
CA ILE A 154 -11.97 7.10 4.74
C ILE A 154 -12.53 6.82 6.13
N ALA A 155 -13.08 5.62 6.36
CA ALA A 155 -13.66 5.25 7.65
C ALA A 155 -12.63 5.38 8.77
N TRP A 156 -11.44 4.81 8.58
CA TRP A 156 -10.37 4.84 9.58
C TRP A 156 -9.82 6.25 9.82
N CYS A 157 -9.50 7.00 8.76
CA CYS A 157 -9.05 8.38 8.92
C CYS A 157 -10.12 9.29 9.54
N SER A 158 -11.42 9.03 9.27
CA SER A 158 -12.51 9.74 9.91
C SER A 158 -12.57 9.45 11.41
N PHE A 159 -12.37 8.20 11.82
CA PHE A 159 -12.24 7.82 13.23
C PHE A 159 -11.08 8.57 13.89
N LEU A 160 -9.87 8.50 13.30
CA LEU A 160 -8.67 9.14 13.84
C LEU A 160 -8.74 10.68 13.89
N THR A 161 -9.68 11.29 13.17
CA THR A 161 -9.91 12.75 13.17
C THR A 161 -11.14 13.18 13.97
N GLY A 162 -11.74 12.26 14.76
CA GLY A 162 -12.90 12.55 15.60
C GLY A 162 -14.23 12.69 14.84
N LYS A 163 -14.27 12.33 13.55
CA LYS A 163 -15.49 12.37 12.71
C LYS A 163 -16.23 11.03 12.80
N TYR A 164 -16.63 10.66 14.01
CA TYR A 164 -17.12 9.30 14.33
C TYR A 164 -18.40 8.93 13.58
N ASP A 165 -19.38 9.85 13.42
CA ASP A 165 -20.57 9.58 12.62
C ASP A 165 -20.25 9.33 11.14
N GLN A 166 -19.23 9.99 10.61
CA GLN A 166 -18.77 9.75 9.26
C GLN A 166 -18.08 8.38 9.14
N ALA A 167 -17.22 8.02 10.11
CA ALA A 167 -16.62 6.69 10.20
C ALA A 167 -17.71 5.61 10.23
N ARG A 168 -18.71 5.76 11.10
CA ARG A 168 -19.88 4.87 11.18
C ARG A 168 -20.58 4.70 9.82
N ASN A 169 -20.82 5.79 9.11
CA ASN A 169 -21.51 5.74 7.81
C ASN A 169 -20.71 4.94 6.77
N TYR A 170 -19.38 5.10 6.74
CA TYR A 170 -18.54 4.31 5.84
C TYR A 170 -18.42 2.86 6.29
N TYR A 171 -18.32 2.57 7.60
CA TYR A 171 -18.36 1.18 8.09
C TYR A 171 -19.68 0.50 7.76
N LYS A 172 -20.84 1.17 7.83
CA LYS A 172 -22.11 0.62 7.35
C LYS A 172 -22.09 0.20 5.89
N LYS A 173 -21.47 1.01 5.02
CA LYS A 173 -21.26 0.63 3.60
C LYS A 173 -20.36 -0.60 3.48
N ILE A 174 -19.26 -0.65 4.23
CA ILE A 174 -18.31 -1.77 4.23
C ILE A 174 -18.98 -3.06 4.73
N MET A 175 -19.82 -2.97 5.76
CA MET A 175 -20.56 -4.14 6.28
C MET A 175 -21.47 -4.79 5.24
N ALA A 176 -21.94 -4.04 4.26
CA ALA A 176 -22.74 -4.57 3.14
C ALA A 176 -21.90 -5.18 2.02
N ASP A 177 -20.56 -5.01 2.04
CA ASP A 177 -19.64 -5.39 0.97
C ASP A 177 -18.47 -6.25 1.48
N ASN A 178 -18.75 -7.45 1.92
CA ASN A 178 -17.76 -8.45 2.37
C ASN A 178 -16.71 -7.89 3.38
N PRO A 179 -17.12 -7.55 4.61
CA PRO A 179 -16.23 -7.01 5.64
C PRO A 179 -15.19 -8.04 6.10
N THR A 180 -14.01 -7.56 6.45
CA THR A 180 -12.92 -8.32 7.07
C THR A 180 -13.05 -8.29 8.59
N MET A 181 -12.22 -9.07 9.29
CA MET A 181 -12.10 -9.01 10.77
C MET A 181 -11.74 -7.57 11.22
N GLN A 182 -10.78 -6.93 10.56
CA GLN A 182 -10.37 -5.56 10.87
C GLN A 182 -11.50 -4.53 10.67
N ASP A 183 -12.34 -4.73 9.66
CA ASP A 183 -13.49 -3.84 9.43
C ASP A 183 -14.50 -3.93 10.60
N TYR A 184 -14.77 -5.14 11.09
CA TYR A 184 -15.61 -5.33 12.27
C TYR A 184 -14.99 -4.75 13.54
N LEU A 185 -13.68 -4.96 13.75
CA LEU A 185 -12.95 -4.40 14.87
C LEU A 185 -13.06 -2.86 14.90
N ASN A 186 -12.73 -2.22 13.80
CA ASN A 186 -12.75 -0.76 13.68
C ASN A 186 -14.18 -0.17 13.76
N ALA A 187 -15.17 -0.89 13.24
CA ALA A 187 -16.58 -0.53 13.43
C ALA A 187 -16.98 -0.62 14.89
N GLY A 188 -16.52 -1.66 15.62
CA GLY A 188 -16.71 -1.81 17.05
C GLY A 188 -16.10 -0.64 17.81
N HIS A 189 -14.87 -0.24 17.52
CA HIS A 189 -14.23 0.95 18.09
C HIS A 189 -15.06 2.21 17.87
N THR A 190 -15.57 2.39 16.64
CA THR A 190 -16.40 3.54 16.29
C THR A 190 -17.70 3.58 17.10
N GLU A 191 -18.38 2.45 17.25
CA GLU A 191 -19.61 2.38 18.04
C GLU A 191 -19.35 2.57 19.53
N TRP A 192 -18.22 2.08 20.04
CA TRP A 192 -17.85 2.29 21.45
C TRP A 192 -17.64 3.77 21.77
N VAL A 193 -16.83 4.48 20.97
CA VAL A 193 -16.63 5.93 21.14
C VAL A 193 -17.95 6.71 21.02
N LEU A 194 -18.88 6.23 20.20
CA LEU A 194 -20.23 6.80 20.09
C LEU A 194 -21.20 6.33 21.21
N GLN A 195 -20.68 5.69 22.28
CA GLN A 195 -21.43 5.21 23.44
C GLN A 195 -22.51 4.16 23.09
N ASN A 196 -22.37 3.47 21.96
CA ASN A 196 -23.27 2.39 21.54
C ASN A 196 -22.66 1.01 21.84
N MET A 197 -22.51 0.70 23.13
CA MET A 197 -21.80 -0.48 23.61
C MET A 197 -22.41 -1.79 23.07
N GLN A 198 -23.73 -1.87 22.96
CA GLN A 198 -24.40 -3.07 22.46
C GLN A 198 -23.98 -3.39 21.01
N GLN A 199 -23.89 -2.37 20.17
CA GLN A 199 -23.47 -2.52 18.78
C GLN A 199 -21.96 -2.78 18.69
N ALA A 200 -21.15 -2.15 19.56
CA ALA A 200 -19.72 -2.40 19.65
C ALA A 200 -19.43 -3.88 19.96
N LEU A 201 -20.06 -4.44 20.99
CA LEU A 201 -19.95 -5.86 21.34
C LEU A 201 -20.40 -6.79 20.20
N THR A 202 -21.46 -6.41 19.47
CA THR A 202 -21.91 -7.17 18.31
C THR A 202 -20.83 -7.21 17.22
N TYR A 203 -20.22 -6.10 16.91
CA TYR A 203 -19.13 -6.05 15.91
C TYR A 203 -17.88 -6.78 16.39
N TYR A 204 -17.47 -6.65 17.66
CA TYR A 204 -16.34 -7.39 18.19
C TYR A 204 -16.54 -8.90 18.17
N LYS A 205 -17.74 -9.37 18.50
CA LYS A 205 -18.10 -10.78 18.35
C LYS A 205 -17.95 -11.26 16.91
N LEU A 206 -18.46 -10.49 15.94
CA LEU A 206 -18.30 -10.80 14.51
C LEU A 206 -16.84 -10.77 14.05
N ALA A 207 -16.00 -9.89 14.63
CA ALA A 207 -14.57 -9.85 14.36
C ALA A 207 -13.88 -11.15 14.81
N VAL A 208 -14.17 -11.63 16.02
CA VAL A 208 -13.60 -12.90 16.52
C VAL A 208 -14.07 -14.11 15.72
N GLN A 209 -15.35 -14.13 15.32
CA GLN A 209 -15.99 -15.24 14.61
C GLN A 209 -15.71 -15.23 13.09
N LYS A 210 -15.06 -14.18 12.57
CA LYS A 210 -14.76 -14.10 11.12
C LYS A 210 -13.80 -15.20 10.72
N GLU A 211 -14.00 -15.74 9.52
CA GLU A 211 -13.12 -16.75 8.91
C GLU A 211 -11.64 -16.31 8.97
N ASN A 212 -10.76 -17.22 9.35
CA ASN A 212 -9.34 -16.99 9.60
C ASN A 212 -9.05 -16.01 10.76
N SER A 213 -9.99 -15.81 11.69
CA SER A 213 -9.79 -15.06 12.93
C SER A 213 -9.80 -16.01 14.14
N SER A 214 -9.35 -15.50 15.28
CA SER A 214 -9.39 -16.15 16.58
C SER A 214 -9.38 -15.08 17.66
N TRP A 215 -9.63 -15.49 18.91
CA TRP A 215 -9.50 -14.58 20.05
C TRP A 215 -8.11 -13.93 20.12
N ASP A 216 -7.04 -14.71 19.91
CA ASP A 216 -5.67 -14.20 20.03
C ASP A 216 -5.34 -13.19 18.93
N ILE A 217 -5.80 -13.44 17.71
CA ILE A 217 -5.61 -12.50 16.57
C ILE A 217 -6.41 -11.21 16.83
N PHE A 218 -7.66 -11.34 17.27
CA PHE A 218 -8.51 -10.21 17.64
C PHE A 218 -7.87 -9.38 18.74
N TYR A 219 -7.44 -10.03 19.83
CA TYR A 219 -6.88 -9.37 21.01
C TYR A 219 -5.58 -8.63 20.66
N ALA A 220 -4.68 -9.27 19.92
CA ALA A 220 -3.43 -8.65 19.48
C ALA A 220 -3.68 -7.39 18.64
N GLN A 221 -4.68 -7.41 17.77
CA GLN A 221 -5.04 -6.25 16.96
C GLN A 221 -5.73 -5.17 17.80
N PHE A 222 -6.62 -5.57 18.70
CA PHE A 222 -7.29 -4.67 19.63
C PHE A 222 -6.28 -3.91 20.51
N GLU A 223 -5.26 -4.62 21.05
CA GLU A 223 -4.18 -3.98 21.83
C GLU A 223 -3.39 -2.94 21.02
N GLN A 224 -3.15 -3.20 19.72
CA GLN A 224 -2.48 -2.23 18.85
C GLN A 224 -3.28 -0.94 18.67
N ASP A 225 -4.62 -1.02 18.72
CA ASP A 225 -5.51 0.09 18.48
C ASP A 225 -5.85 0.86 19.79
N LEU A 226 -5.47 0.35 20.98
CA LEU A 226 -5.73 0.99 22.29
C LEU A 226 -5.30 2.46 22.35
N PRO A 227 -4.10 2.86 21.88
CA PRO A 227 -3.69 4.26 21.93
C PRO A 227 -4.58 5.20 21.10
N ASP A 228 -5.24 4.66 20.06
CA ASP A 228 -6.18 5.41 19.25
C ASP A 228 -7.54 5.54 19.94
N LEU A 229 -7.97 4.51 20.66
CA LEU A 229 -9.17 4.53 21.50
C LEU A 229 -9.02 5.51 22.70
N GLU A 230 -7.88 5.51 23.38
CA GLU A 230 -7.58 6.47 24.45
C GLU A 230 -7.65 7.91 23.94
N ARG A 231 -7.05 8.18 22.79
CA ARG A 231 -7.14 9.51 22.15
C ARG A 231 -8.58 9.89 21.76
N ALA A 232 -9.40 8.91 21.46
CA ALA A 232 -10.81 9.10 21.17
C ALA A 232 -11.69 9.28 22.42
N GLY A 233 -11.12 9.17 23.63
CA GLY A 233 -11.79 9.39 24.90
C GLY A 233 -12.34 8.12 25.57
N VAL A 234 -11.90 6.94 25.15
CA VAL A 234 -12.21 5.67 25.82
C VAL A 234 -11.31 5.55 27.04
N GLU A 235 -11.89 5.29 28.21
CA GLU A 235 -11.14 5.02 29.44
C GLU A 235 -10.61 3.57 29.42
N THR A 236 -9.29 3.41 29.63
CA THR A 236 -8.64 2.09 29.61
C THR A 236 -9.15 1.13 30.69
N ASP A 237 -9.66 1.67 31.78
CA ASP A 237 -10.26 0.89 32.90
C ASP A 237 -11.52 0.12 32.45
N GLU A 238 -12.19 0.56 31.38
CA GLU A 238 -13.36 -0.13 30.82
C GLU A 238 -12.98 -1.35 29.95
N VAL A 239 -11.75 -1.40 29.46
CA VAL A 239 -11.28 -2.45 28.53
C VAL A 239 -11.38 -3.87 29.10
N PRO A 240 -10.91 -4.17 30.33
CA PRO A 240 -11.02 -5.52 30.90
C PRO A 240 -12.47 -5.98 31.01
N LEU A 241 -13.37 -5.10 31.44
CA LEU A 241 -14.79 -5.41 31.57
C LEU A 241 -15.42 -5.72 30.20
N LEU A 242 -15.11 -4.95 29.18
CA LEU A 242 -15.59 -5.19 27.82
C LEU A 242 -15.09 -6.53 27.28
N LEU A 243 -13.80 -6.85 27.47
CA LEU A 243 -13.21 -8.10 26.99
C LEU A 243 -13.81 -9.32 27.74
N ASP A 244 -14.08 -9.21 29.03
CA ASP A 244 -14.74 -10.26 29.77
C ASP A 244 -16.20 -10.48 29.33
N GLN A 245 -16.93 -9.39 29.10
CA GLN A 245 -18.29 -9.49 28.53
C GLN A 245 -18.25 -10.13 27.12
N LEU A 246 -17.29 -9.76 26.29
CA LEU A 246 -17.13 -10.33 24.95
C LEU A 246 -16.84 -11.83 25.01
N ARG A 247 -15.93 -12.27 25.90
CA ARG A 247 -15.64 -13.70 26.12
C ARG A 247 -16.87 -14.50 26.57
N TYR A 248 -17.73 -13.89 27.36
CA TYR A 248 -18.94 -14.55 27.83
C TYR A 248 -20.00 -14.78 26.75
N ILE A 249 -20.04 -13.90 25.72
CA ILE A 249 -21.05 -13.97 24.64
C ILE A 249 -20.56 -14.67 23.35
N ILE A 250 -19.26 -15.03 23.27
CA ILE A 250 -18.71 -15.82 22.15
C ILE A 250 -18.93 -17.30 22.39
#